data_20a86314b8f2419297685fdc2185bbee
#
_entry.id   20a86314b8f2419297685fdc2185bbee
#
_cell.length_a   1.000
_cell.length_b   1.000
_cell.length_c   1.000
_cell.angle_alpha   90.00
_cell.angle_beta   90.00
_cell.angle_gamma   90.00
#
_symmetry.space_group_name_H-M   'P 1'
#
loop_
_entity.id
_entity.type
_entity.pdbx_description
1 polymer ?
#
loop_
_entity_poly.entity_id
_entity_poly.type
_entity_poly.pdbx_seq_one_letter_code
_entity_poly.pdbx_strand_id
1 'polypeptide(L)'
;AKVLEACRQACIEIGYRGAGTFEFLYEDGEFYFIEMNTRLQVEHPVTEMVTGVDIVREQLLIASGQPLSIRQEDVQVNGHAFECRINAEDPRTFMPSPGRVTLYHPPGGLGVRMDSHLYTGYTVPPHYDSLIGKLITWGDDRELALTRMRNGLDELLVEGIKTNTELHKELVRDEHFRQGGVNIHYLEKKLGA
;
A
#
# COMPACT_ATOMS: atom_id res chain seq x y z
N ALA A 1 8.53 9.19 -19.18
CA ALA A 1 7.69 9.97 -20.10
C ALA A 1 6.94 9.06 -21.10
N LYS A 2 7.61 8.20 -21.89
CA LYS A 2 6.96 7.37 -22.94
C LYS A 2 5.87 6.44 -22.42
N VAL A 3 6.09 5.73 -21.30
CA VAL A 3 5.11 4.80 -20.71
C VAL A 3 3.86 5.53 -20.25
N LEU A 4 4.00 6.67 -19.56
CA LEU A 4 2.85 7.47 -19.11
C LEU A 4 1.99 7.94 -20.28
N GLU A 5 2.62 8.39 -21.37
CA GLU A 5 1.88 8.80 -22.56
C GLU A 5 1.16 7.61 -23.24
N ALA A 6 1.80 6.44 -23.30
CA ALA A 6 1.16 5.23 -23.83
C ALA A 6 -0.06 4.81 -23.00
N CYS A 7 0.04 4.84 -21.66
CA CYS A 7 -1.10 4.56 -20.77
C CYS A 7 -2.24 5.58 -20.97
N ARG A 8 -1.90 6.87 -21.06
CA ARG A 8 -2.88 7.93 -21.31
C ARG A 8 -3.62 7.72 -22.63
N GLN A 9 -2.86 7.43 -23.70
CA GLN A 9 -3.43 7.20 -25.03
C GLN A 9 -4.34 5.97 -25.05
N ALA A 10 -3.91 4.88 -24.43
CA ALA A 10 -4.74 3.68 -24.30
C ALA A 10 -6.07 3.98 -23.60
N CYS A 11 -6.05 4.72 -22.48
CA CYS A 11 -7.28 5.11 -21.80
C CYS A 11 -8.21 5.96 -22.69
N ILE A 12 -7.65 6.85 -23.51
CA ILE A 12 -8.43 7.69 -24.42
C ILE A 12 -9.10 6.83 -25.51
N GLU A 13 -8.34 5.92 -26.14
CA GLU A 13 -8.81 5.08 -27.22
C GLU A 13 -9.96 4.15 -26.80
N ILE A 14 -9.87 3.59 -25.57
CA ILE A 14 -10.94 2.73 -25.04
C ILE A 14 -12.07 3.51 -24.35
N GLY A 15 -11.95 4.83 -24.23
CA GLY A 15 -12.93 5.67 -23.52
C GLY A 15 -13.01 5.36 -22.02
N TYR A 16 -11.88 4.99 -21.40
CA TYR A 16 -11.84 4.58 -19.99
C TYR A 16 -12.24 5.71 -19.05
N ARG A 17 -13.09 5.39 -18.06
CA ARG A 17 -13.54 6.33 -17.03
C ARG A 17 -13.43 5.69 -15.66
N GLY A 18 -12.73 6.34 -14.74
CA GLY A 18 -12.53 5.87 -13.38
C GLY A 18 -11.06 5.73 -13.00
N ALA A 19 -10.81 5.25 -11.78
CA ALA A 19 -9.47 4.91 -11.33
C ALA A 19 -9.00 3.58 -11.94
N GLY A 20 -7.74 3.50 -12.30
CA GLY A 20 -7.13 2.28 -12.84
C GLY A 20 -5.62 2.31 -12.71
N THR A 21 -5.00 1.15 -12.82
CA THR A 21 -3.55 0.99 -12.72
C THR A 21 -3.05 0.10 -13.83
N PHE A 22 -2.03 0.57 -14.56
CA PHE A 22 -1.28 -0.24 -15.50
C PHE A 22 -0.09 -0.87 -14.79
N GLU A 23 0.08 -2.17 -14.90
CA GLU A 23 1.20 -2.92 -14.31
C GLU A 23 2.22 -3.30 -15.37
N PHE A 24 3.49 -3.11 -15.02
CA PHE A 24 4.63 -3.38 -15.89
C PHE A 24 5.72 -4.13 -15.15
N LEU A 25 6.41 -5.05 -15.83
CA LEU A 25 7.75 -5.45 -15.46
C LEU A 25 8.74 -4.39 -15.96
N TYR A 26 9.77 -4.13 -15.18
CA TYR A 26 10.86 -3.23 -15.56
C TYR A 26 12.18 -3.99 -15.50
N GLU A 27 12.91 -4.00 -16.61
CA GLU A 27 14.24 -4.60 -16.71
C GLU A 27 15.08 -3.81 -17.73
N ASP A 28 16.31 -3.50 -17.36
CA ASP A 28 17.31 -2.85 -18.22
C ASP A 28 16.82 -1.58 -18.95
N GLY A 29 15.98 -0.79 -18.28
CA GLY A 29 15.45 0.46 -18.84
C GLY A 29 14.17 0.30 -19.65
N GLU A 30 13.73 -0.94 -19.89
CA GLU A 30 12.51 -1.26 -20.66
C GLU A 30 11.33 -1.62 -19.76
N PHE A 31 10.13 -1.31 -20.23
CA PHE A 31 8.87 -1.59 -19.55
C PHE A 31 8.06 -2.60 -20.36
N TYR A 32 7.67 -3.69 -19.73
CA TYR A 32 6.88 -4.77 -20.32
C TYR A 32 5.49 -4.77 -19.68
N PHE A 33 4.46 -4.47 -20.46
CA PHE A 33 3.08 -4.44 -19.99
C PHE A 33 2.64 -5.83 -19.54
N ILE A 34 2.03 -5.92 -18.36
CA ILE A 34 1.42 -7.14 -17.82
C ILE A 34 -0.09 -7.06 -17.95
N GLU A 35 -0.70 -6.12 -17.23
CA GLU A 35 -2.15 -5.97 -17.19
C GLU A 35 -2.59 -4.55 -16.82
N MET A 36 -3.88 -4.30 -16.99
CA MET A 36 -4.55 -3.12 -16.44
C MET A 36 -5.59 -3.57 -15.43
N ASN A 37 -5.44 -3.11 -14.19
CA ASN A 37 -6.47 -3.23 -13.17
C ASN A 37 -7.47 -2.07 -13.31
N THR A 38 -8.70 -2.36 -13.71
CA THR A 38 -9.76 -1.35 -13.91
C THR A 38 -10.48 -1.00 -12.60
N ARG A 39 -9.74 -0.89 -11.55
CA ARG A 39 -10.17 -0.60 -10.18
C ARG A 39 -9.08 0.09 -9.39
N LEU A 40 -9.45 0.55 -8.20
CA LEU A 40 -8.50 0.97 -7.19
C LEU A 40 -7.66 -0.22 -6.70
N GLN A 41 -6.37 -0.02 -6.48
CA GLN A 41 -5.49 -1.02 -5.87
C GLN A 41 -5.40 -0.85 -4.36
N VAL A 42 -4.96 -1.90 -3.66
CA VAL A 42 -4.78 -1.88 -2.20
C VAL A 42 -3.83 -0.77 -1.80
N GLU A 43 -2.74 -0.59 -2.55
CA GLU A 43 -1.65 0.35 -2.31
C GLU A 43 -1.89 1.79 -2.80
N HIS A 44 -3.12 2.15 -3.22
CA HIS A 44 -3.42 3.55 -3.60
C HIS A 44 -3.06 4.61 -2.54
N PRO A 45 -3.08 4.30 -1.22
CA PRO A 45 -2.74 5.27 -0.20
C PRO A 45 -1.32 5.87 -0.32
N VAL A 46 -0.34 5.13 -0.85
CA VAL A 46 1.01 5.71 -1.07
C VAL A 46 0.97 6.84 -2.08
N THR A 47 0.18 6.71 -3.15
CA THR A 47 -0.03 7.77 -4.13
C THR A 47 -0.77 8.96 -3.49
N GLU A 48 -1.81 8.70 -2.71
CA GLU A 48 -2.56 9.74 -2.00
C GLU A 48 -1.66 10.54 -1.05
N MET A 49 -0.79 9.85 -0.30
CA MET A 49 0.10 10.50 0.67
C MET A 49 1.16 11.39 0.00
N VAL A 50 1.71 11.00 -1.15
CA VAL A 50 2.74 11.79 -1.83
C VAL A 50 2.19 12.86 -2.78
N THR A 51 0.92 12.77 -3.18
CA THR A 51 0.29 13.74 -4.12
C THR A 51 -0.74 14.65 -3.47
N GLY A 52 -1.30 14.26 -2.32
CA GLY A 52 -2.42 14.94 -1.69
C GLY A 52 -3.76 14.74 -2.43
N VAL A 53 -3.82 13.83 -3.40
CA VAL A 53 -5.03 13.52 -4.18
C VAL A 53 -5.82 12.42 -3.51
N ASP A 54 -7.08 12.66 -3.17
CA ASP A 54 -8.02 11.65 -2.68
C ASP A 54 -8.60 10.88 -3.88
N ILE A 55 -7.99 9.74 -4.20
CA ILE A 55 -8.34 8.93 -5.38
C ILE A 55 -9.75 8.35 -5.24
N VAL A 56 -10.14 7.95 -4.05
CA VAL A 56 -11.50 7.40 -3.79
C VAL A 56 -12.56 8.46 -4.03
N ARG A 57 -12.33 9.69 -3.55
CA ARG A 57 -13.21 10.81 -3.79
C ARG A 57 -13.35 11.12 -5.28
N GLU A 58 -12.24 11.18 -6.02
CA GLU A 58 -12.25 11.42 -7.47
C GLU A 58 -12.99 10.29 -8.21
N GLN A 59 -12.83 9.04 -7.81
CA GLN A 59 -13.57 7.91 -8.36
C GLN A 59 -15.09 8.06 -8.18
N LEU A 60 -15.54 8.51 -7.02
CA LEU A 60 -16.96 8.77 -6.73
C LEU A 60 -17.49 9.95 -7.56
N LEU A 61 -16.73 11.03 -7.71
CA LEU A 61 -17.09 12.17 -8.55
C LEU A 61 -17.26 11.76 -10.01
N ILE A 62 -16.31 11.00 -10.56
CA ILE A 62 -16.40 10.49 -11.94
C ILE A 62 -17.63 9.57 -12.10
N ALA A 63 -17.90 8.69 -11.15
CA ALA A 63 -19.05 7.80 -11.19
C ALA A 63 -20.39 8.57 -11.12
N SER A 64 -20.41 9.74 -10.46
CA SER A 64 -21.59 10.65 -10.44
C SER A 64 -21.72 11.51 -11.69
N GLY A 65 -20.83 11.35 -12.68
CA GLY A 65 -20.85 12.11 -13.94
C GLY A 65 -20.13 13.47 -13.87
N GLN A 66 -19.45 13.76 -12.77
CA GLN A 66 -18.66 14.98 -12.63
C GLN A 66 -17.28 14.85 -13.28
N PRO A 67 -16.66 15.96 -13.72
CA PRO A 67 -15.27 15.94 -14.16
C PRO A 67 -14.33 15.74 -12.97
N LEU A 68 -13.08 15.38 -13.25
CA LEU A 68 -12.00 15.41 -12.24
C LEU A 68 -11.91 16.79 -11.60
N SER A 69 -11.72 16.84 -10.29
CA SER A 69 -11.55 18.09 -9.53
C SER A 69 -10.11 18.64 -9.61
N ILE A 70 -9.19 17.88 -10.20
CA ILE A 70 -7.77 18.19 -10.34
C ILE A 70 -7.34 18.18 -11.81
N ARG A 71 -6.29 18.92 -12.11
CA ARG A 71 -5.62 18.88 -13.43
C ARG A 71 -4.28 18.15 -13.30
N GLN A 72 -3.82 17.51 -14.37
CA GLN A 72 -2.56 16.76 -14.35
C GLN A 72 -1.35 17.64 -13.97
N GLU A 73 -1.34 18.89 -14.42
CA GLU A 73 -0.25 19.83 -14.11
C GLU A 73 -0.19 20.27 -12.65
N ASP A 74 -1.28 20.10 -11.90
CA ASP A 74 -1.35 20.45 -10.47
C ASP A 74 -0.84 19.30 -9.58
N VAL A 75 -0.73 18.08 -10.13
CA VAL A 75 -0.27 16.92 -9.38
C VAL A 75 1.24 16.96 -9.23
N GLN A 76 1.70 17.05 -7.99
CA GLN A 76 3.12 17.03 -7.64
C GLN A 76 3.39 15.89 -6.65
N VAL A 77 4.50 15.19 -6.85
CA VAL A 77 4.96 14.16 -5.90
C VAL A 77 5.85 14.82 -4.87
N ASN A 78 5.41 14.80 -3.62
CA ASN A 78 6.12 15.39 -2.48
C ASN A 78 6.49 14.31 -1.46
N GLY A 79 7.77 14.25 -1.12
CA GLY A 79 8.27 13.31 -0.12
C GLY A 79 8.26 11.86 -0.58
N HIS A 80 8.14 10.97 0.37
CA HIS A 80 8.18 9.52 0.19
C HIS A 80 7.14 8.86 1.10
N ALA A 81 6.52 7.77 0.64
CA ALA A 81 5.57 7.01 1.43
C ALA A 81 5.88 5.50 1.40
N PHE A 82 5.53 4.83 2.49
CA PHE A 82 5.52 3.37 2.60
C PHE A 82 4.13 2.89 2.99
N GLU A 83 3.78 1.72 2.53
CA GLU A 83 2.61 0.98 3.00
C GLU A 83 3.02 -0.42 3.43
N CYS A 84 2.57 -0.84 4.62
CA CYS A 84 2.60 -2.22 5.09
C CYS A 84 1.18 -2.76 5.12
N ARG A 85 0.90 -3.83 4.37
CA ARG A 85 -0.35 -4.58 4.48
C ARG A 85 -0.30 -5.42 5.75
N ILE A 86 -1.18 -5.14 6.69
CA ILE A 86 -1.30 -5.91 7.93
C ILE A 86 -2.29 -7.03 7.69
N ASN A 87 -1.78 -8.27 7.70
CA ASN A 87 -2.54 -9.47 7.44
C ASN A 87 -2.68 -10.31 8.71
N ALA A 88 -3.86 -10.91 8.90
CA ALA A 88 -4.12 -11.92 9.92
C ALA A 88 -3.47 -13.25 9.53
N GLU A 89 -2.15 -13.36 9.67
CA GLU A 89 -1.31 -14.48 9.23
C GLU A 89 -0.18 -14.72 10.20
N ASP A 90 0.26 -15.96 10.28
CA ASP A 90 1.52 -16.28 10.95
C ASP A 90 2.69 -15.65 10.16
N PRO A 91 3.59 -14.88 10.81
CA PRO A 91 4.65 -14.13 10.13
C PRO A 91 5.75 -14.99 9.49
N ARG A 92 5.77 -16.29 9.77
CA ARG A 92 6.79 -17.23 9.24
C ARG A 92 6.22 -18.22 8.24
N THR A 93 5.03 -18.75 8.53
CA THR A 93 4.40 -19.78 7.70
C THR A 93 3.40 -19.22 6.71
N PHE A 94 3.02 -17.94 6.86
CA PHE A 94 1.99 -17.27 6.09
C PHE A 94 0.60 -17.92 6.17
N MET A 95 0.41 -18.80 7.12
CA MET A 95 -0.89 -19.44 7.35
C MET A 95 -1.89 -18.45 7.92
N PRO A 96 -3.11 -18.37 7.36
CA PRO A 96 -4.16 -17.50 7.89
C PRO A 96 -4.41 -17.73 9.37
N SER A 97 -4.68 -16.65 10.10
CA SER A 97 -4.97 -16.67 11.54
C SER A 97 -6.30 -15.96 11.82
N PRO A 98 -7.44 -16.55 11.40
CA PRO A 98 -8.76 -16.03 11.75
C PRO A 98 -8.99 -16.14 13.26
N GLY A 99 -9.85 -15.28 13.81
CA GLY A 99 -10.15 -15.31 15.23
C GLY A 99 -10.61 -13.99 15.80
N ARG A 100 -10.83 -13.95 17.11
CA ARG A 100 -11.30 -12.75 17.78
C ARG A 100 -10.13 -11.85 18.20
N VAL A 101 -10.17 -10.59 17.78
CA VAL A 101 -9.24 -9.55 18.21
C VAL A 101 -9.60 -9.13 19.63
N THR A 102 -8.71 -9.38 20.59
CA THR A 102 -8.90 -9.07 22.00
C THR A 102 -8.41 -7.68 22.37
N LEU A 103 -7.43 -7.15 21.63
CA LEU A 103 -6.94 -5.78 21.74
C LEU A 103 -6.58 -5.26 20.34
N TYR A 104 -6.99 -4.03 20.06
CA TYR A 104 -6.56 -3.28 18.88
C TYR A 104 -6.18 -1.86 19.28
N HIS A 105 -4.93 -1.48 19.02
CA HIS A 105 -4.42 -0.12 19.16
C HIS A 105 -3.72 0.29 17.88
N PRO A 106 -4.34 1.16 17.07
CA PRO A 106 -3.71 1.69 15.86
C PRO A 106 -2.68 2.78 16.19
N PRO A 107 -1.58 2.86 15.45
CA PRO A 107 -0.63 3.95 15.59
C PRO A 107 -1.21 5.26 15.06
N GLY A 108 -0.60 6.38 15.49
CA GLY A 108 -1.01 7.71 15.06
C GLY A 108 0.14 8.70 14.95
N GLY A 109 -0.21 9.95 14.61
CA GLY A 109 0.74 11.06 14.51
C GLY A 109 0.91 11.62 13.10
N LEU A 110 1.77 12.65 13.00
CA LEU A 110 2.02 13.33 11.73
C LEU A 110 2.66 12.38 10.70
N GLY A 111 2.03 12.27 9.53
CA GLY A 111 2.49 11.39 8.45
C GLY A 111 2.28 9.91 8.72
N VAL A 112 1.39 9.55 9.65
CA VAL A 112 0.95 8.17 9.93
C VAL A 112 -0.53 8.06 9.63
N ARG A 113 -0.91 7.06 8.82
CA ARG A 113 -2.29 6.74 8.45
C ARG A 113 -2.52 5.25 8.66
N MET A 114 -3.62 4.88 9.31
CA MET A 114 -4.06 3.49 9.45
C MET A 114 -5.43 3.32 8.81
N ASP A 115 -5.51 2.57 7.72
CA ASP A 115 -6.77 2.16 7.09
C ASP A 115 -7.09 0.74 7.55
N SER A 116 -8.14 0.60 8.36
CA SER A 116 -8.53 -0.69 8.92
C SER A 116 -10.00 -0.72 9.26
N HIS A 117 -10.59 -1.91 9.24
CA HIS A 117 -11.93 -2.19 9.74
C HIS A 117 -11.92 -2.82 11.15
N LEU A 118 -10.73 -2.98 11.75
CA LEU A 118 -10.58 -3.60 13.05
C LEU A 118 -11.08 -2.71 14.19
N TYR A 119 -11.58 -3.37 15.21
CA TYR A 119 -11.84 -2.83 16.56
C TYR A 119 -11.68 -3.96 17.57
N THR A 120 -11.44 -3.61 18.84
CA THR A 120 -11.38 -4.59 19.92
C THR A 120 -12.70 -5.34 20.03
N GLY A 121 -12.65 -6.67 19.92
CA GLY A 121 -13.82 -7.55 19.87
C GLY A 121 -14.24 -7.99 18.46
N TYR A 122 -13.68 -7.42 17.41
CA TYR A 122 -13.92 -7.88 16.02
C TYR A 122 -13.49 -9.34 15.84
N THR A 123 -14.24 -10.08 15.03
CA THR A 123 -13.86 -11.45 14.66
C THR A 123 -13.46 -11.48 13.19
N VAL A 124 -12.18 -11.76 12.93
CA VAL A 124 -11.66 -11.97 11.58
C VAL A 124 -12.20 -13.29 11.02
N PRO A 125 -12.99 -13.25 9.93
CA PRO A 125 -13.61 -14.44 9.40
C PRO A 125 -12.60 -15.29 8.59
N PRO A 126 -12.77 -16.62 8.54
CA PRO A 126 -11.86 -17.51 7.79
C PRO A 126 -12.14 -17.60 6.28
N HIS A 127 -13.16 -16.90 5.78
CA HIS A 127 -13.69 -17.08 4.41
C HIS A 127 -13.23 -16.02 3.42
N TYR A 128 -12.52 -15.00 3.89
CA TYR A 128 -12.04 -13.87 3.09
C TYR A 128 -10.52 -13.78 3.16
N ASP A 129 -9.97 -12.86 2.37
CA ASP A 129 -8.56 -12.49 2.43
C ASP A 129 -8.14 -12.10 3.85
N SER A 130 -6.89 -12.38 4.20
CA SER A 130 -6.31 -12.12 5.52
C SER A 130 -6.04 -10.63 5.80
N LEU A 131 -6.19 -9.74 4.80
CA LEU A 131 -5.92 -8.31 4.95
C LEU A 131 -6.87 -7.68 5.97
N ILE A 132 -6.32 -7.19 7.08
CA ILE A 132 -7.08 -6.55 8.17
C ILE A 132 -6.77 -5.06 8.34
N GLY A 133 -5.76 -4.57 7.68
CA GLY A 133 -5.43 -3.15 7.70
C GLY A 133 -4.22 -2.82 6.85
N LYS A 134 -4.02 -1.52 6.64
CA LYS A 134 -2.86 -0.96 5.96
C LYS A 134 -2.29 0.13 6.84
N LEU A 135 -1.02 0.01 7.19
CA LEU A 135 -0.26 1.07 7.83
C LEU A 135 0.51 1.82 6.76
N ILE A 136 0.22 3.10 6.60
CA ILE A 136 0.86 3.96 5.64
C ILE A 136 1.62 5.06 6.37
N THR A 137 2.85 5.34 5.94
CA THR A 137 3.63 6.45 6.48
C THR A 137 4.21 7.30 5.37
N TRP A 138 4.28 8.60 5.64
CA TRP A 138 4.85 9.60 4.75
C TRP A 138 5.95 10.40 5.46
N GLY A 139 6.92 10.89 4.73
CA GLY A 139 7.96 11.79 5.19
C GLY A 139 8.50 12.62 4.04
N ASP A 140 9.20 13.72 4.35
CA ASP A 140 9.83 14.58 3.35
C ASP A 140 10.85 13.81 2.50
N ASP A 141 11.40 12.75 3.05
CA ASP A 141 12.31 11.82 2.39
C ASP A 141 12.03 10.35 2.79
N ARG A 142 12.77 9.43 2.14
CA ARG A 142 12.65 8.00 2.38
C ARG A 142 12.98 7.61 3.82
N GLU A 143 14.03 8.19 4.43
CA GLU A 143 14.48 7.83 5.77
C GLU A 143 13.48 8.28 6.84
N LEU A 144 12.89 9.45 6.69
CA LEU A 144 11.85 9.93 7.60
C LEU A 144 10.58 9.09 7.49
N ALA A 145 10.14 8.76 6.25
CA ALA A 145 8.98 7.89 6.04
C ALA A 145 9.21 6.50 6.67
N LEU A 146 10.41 5.93 6.49
CA LEU A 146 10.79 4.64 7.06
C LEU A 146 10.91 4.68 8.59
N THR A 147 11.40 5.78 9.16
CA THR A 147 11.45 5.99 10.61
C THR A 147 10.05 6.02 11.21
N ARG A 148 9.11 6.73 10.57
CA ARG A 148 7.70 6.73 10.96
C ARG A 148 7.07 5.34 10.85
N MET A 149 7.43 4.56 9.81
CA MET A 149 6.96 3.18 9.66
C MET A 149 7.45 2.29 10.80
N ARG A 150 8.73 2.38 11.18
CA ARG A 150 9.27 1.65 12.34
C ARG A 150 8.50 1.96 13.61
N ASN A 151 8.32 3.25 13.90
CA ASN A 151 7.58 3.68 15.07
C ASN A 151 6.12 3.23 15.05
N GLY A 152 5.44 3.38 13.90
CA GLY A 152 4.06 2.95 13.73
C GLY A 152 3.88 1.43 13.89
N LEU A 153 4.80 0.62 13.37
CA LEU A 153 4.78 -0.83 13.57
C LEU A 153 5.05 -1.23 15.03
N ASP A 154 5.90 -0.49 15.75
CA ASP A 154 6.17 -0.74 17.18
C ASP A 154 4.97 -0.34 18.05
N GLU A 155 4.23 0.70 17.67
CA GLU A 155 3.03 1.16 18.39
C GLU A 155 1.80 0.30 18.07
N LEU A 156 1.72 -0.31 16.87
CA LEU A 156 0.58 -1.12 16.46
C LEU A 156 0.43 -2.37 17.34
N LEU A 157 -0.71 -2.48 18.04
CA LEU A 157 -1.06 -3.67 18.82
C LEU A 157 -2.29 -4.35 18.24
N VAL A 158 -2.16 -5.64 17.92
CA VAL A 158 -3.25 -6.53 17.53
C VAL A 158 -3.09 -7.84 18.30
N GLU A 159 -3.96 -8.10 19.26
CA GLU A 159 -3.91 -9.31 20.06
C GLU A 159 -5.12 -10.22 19.80
N GLY A 160 -4.98 -11.50 20.14
CA GLY A 160 -5.99 -12.54 19.95
C GLY A 160 -5.85 -13.32 18.63
N ILE A 161 -5.12 -12.78 17.66
CA ILE A 161 -4.77 -13.41 16.40
C ILE A 161 -3.28 -13.19 16.10
N LYS A 162 -2.72 -13.99 15.19
CA LYS A 162 -1.39 -13.71 14.65
C LYS A 162 -1.49 -12.72 13.50
N THR A 163 -0.48 -11.85 13.38
CA THR A 163 -0.33 -10.93 12.26
C THR A 163 1.10 -10.97 11.70
N ASN A 164 1.28 -10.52 10.47
CA ASN A 164 2.58 -10.39 9.83
C ASN A 164 3.37 -9.14 10.30
N THR A 165 2.94 -8.46 11.35
CA THR A 165 3.57 -7.22 11.87
C THR A 165 5.04 -7.44 12.21
N GLU A 166 5.41 -8.58 12.86
CA GLU A 166 6.80 -8.87 13.20
C GLU A 166 7.71 -9.03 11.96
N LEU A 167 7.19 -9.63 10.88
CA LEU A 167 7.92 -9.69 9.61
C LEU A 167 8.17 -8.28 9.05
N HIS A 168 7.17 -7.40 9.10
CA HIS A 168 7.36 -6.01 8.67
C HIS A 168 8.39 -5.27 9.54
N LYS A 169 8.39 -5.47 10.86
CA LYS A 169 9.41 -4.89 11.76
C LYS A 169 10.83 -5.34 11.40
N GLU A 170 11.00 -6.59 11.01
CA GLU A 170 12.29 -7.10 10.54
C GLU A 170 12.71 -6.47 9.20
N LEU A 171 11.76 -6.37 8.24
CA LEU A 171 12.03 -5.83 6.91
C LEU A 171 12.41 -4.34 6.96
N VAL A 172 11.66 -3.53 7.70
CA VAL A 172 11.93 -2.07 7.77
C VAL A 172 13.21 -1.73 8.52
N ARG A 173 13.80 -2.69 9.24
CA ARG A 173 15.09 -2.57 9.92
C ARG A 173 16.25 -3.14 9.13
N ASP A 174 15.96 -3.88 8.06
CA ASP A 174 16.98 -4.48 7.20
C ASP A 174 17.71 -3.41 6.37
N GLU A 175 19.04 -3.47 6.39
CA GLU A 175 19.88 -2.47 5.72
C GLU A 175 19.71 -2.46 4.21
N HIS A 176 19.56 -3.63 3.57
CA HIS A 176 19.33 -3.70 2.13
C HIS A 176 17.98 -3.10 1.75
N PHE A 177 16.93 -3.37 2.54
CA PHE A 177 15.62 -2.75 2.33
C PHE A 177 15.69 -1.22 2.51
N ARG A 178 16.43 -0.74 3.53
CA ARG A 178 16.61 0.70 3.78
C ARG A 178 17.30 1.40 2.61
N GLN A 179 18.34 0.80 2.04
CA GLN A 179 19.05 1.34 0.89
C GLN A 179 18.20 1.33 -0.40
N GLY A 180 17.20 0.46 -0.49
CA GLY A 180 16.38 0.26 -1.69
C GLY A 180 17.05 -0.65 -2.71
N GLY A 181 16.39 -0.80 -3.87
CA GLY A 181 16.93 -1.65 -4.95
C GLY A 181 16.77 -3.16 -4.73
N VAL A 182 15.97 -3.58 -3.76
CA VAL A 182 15.60 -4.99 -3.57
C VAL A 182 14.76 -5.49 -4.76
N ASN A 183 14.98 -6.75 -5.15
CA ASN A 183 14.25 -7.40 -6.23
C ASN A 183 13.16 -8.35 -5.70
N ILE A 184 12.37 -8.93 -6.61
CA ILE A 184 11.25 -9.83 -6.29
C ILE A 184 11.66 -11.07 -5.49
N HIS A 185 12.91 -11.51 -5.54
CA HIS A 185 13.42 -12.67 -4.79
C HIS A 185 14.04 -12.33 -3.43
N TYR A 186 14.01 -11.06 -3.04
CA TYR A 186 14.65 -10.61 -1.80
C TYR A 186 14.09 -11.31 -0.57
N LEU A 187 12.77 -11.36 -0.44
CA LEU A 187 12.11 -11.95 0.72
C LEU A 187 12.33 -13.46 0.79
N GLU A 188 12.20 -14.17 -0.34
CA GLU A 188 12.46 -15.62 -0.43
C GLU A 188 13.88 -15.94 0.06
N LYS A 189 14.89 -15.24 -0.46
CA LYS A 189 16.28 -15.41 -0.04
C LYS A 189 16.50 -15.11 1.44
N LYS A 190 15.84 -14.08 1.96
CA LYS A 190 15.95 -13.69 3.37
C LYS A 190 15.35 -14.73 4.31
N LEU A 191 14.24 -15.34 3.93
CA LEU A 191 13.53 -16.35 4.72
C LEU A 191 14.11 -17.76 4.54
N GLY A 192 15.03 -17.96 3.60
CA GLY A 192 15.63 -19.26 3.30
C GLY A 192 14.68 -20.22 2.58
N ALA A 193 13.72 -19.68 1.84
CA ALA A 193 12.76 -20.44 1.03
C ALA A 193 13.29 -20.71 -0.38
#